data_774d2b5b117689034b7d31411e88e9a4
#
_entry.id   774d2b5b117689034b7d31411e88e9a4
#
_cell.length_a   1.000
_cell.length_b   1.000
_cell.length_c   1.000
_cell.angle_alpha   90.00
_cell.angle_beta   90.00
_cell.angle_gamma   90.00
#
_symmetry.space_group_name_H-M   'P 1'
#
loop_
_entity.id
_entity.type
_entity.pdbx_description
1 polymer ?
#
loop_
_entity_poly.entity_id
_entity_poly.type
_entity_poly.pdbx_seq_one_letter_code
_entity_poly.pdbx_strand_id
1 'polypeptide(L)'
;MLYLRRIKSEWLAFAESTPQRIEFLVSATVLTTVMFCLLFYLRYNETRPGVVLQDPLLAMITPVDLSLLTFILIYAGIISTVGMLLSHPRRLMIGLQIYAVYASLRLTGMWLVPLEAPAGLIPLVDPLMSWAQTGHQLNKDLFFSGHTSTMFICYLILPPGWGRPIFLTGVIIMATTLIVQHVHYTVDVLSAPFYCYGAMGLVLRVRKLCGASGDMNG
;
A
#
# COMPACT_ATOMS: atom_id res chain seq x y z
N MET A 1 8.57 10.53 -28.64
CA MET A 1 7.41 11.37 -29.03
C MET A 1 6.06 10.62 -29.00
N LEU A 2 5.93 9.42 -29.56
CA LEU A 2 4.67 8.64 -29.60
C LEU A 2 4.08 8.34 -28.21
N TYR A 3 4.91 7.94 -27.23
CA TYR A 3 4.46 7.62 -25.87
C TYR A 3 3.83 8.83 -25.14
N LEU A 4 4.45 10.00 -25.20
CA LEU A 4 3.92 11.22 -24.58
C LEU A 4 2.59 11.67 -25.23
N ARG A 5 2.48 11.48 -26.57
CA ARG A 5 1.21 11.77 -27.28
C ARG A 5 0.09 10.83 -26.80
N ARG A 6 0.40 9.54 -26.61
CA ARG A 6 -0.55 8.56 -26.09
C ARG A 6 -1.00 8.93 -24.66
N ILE A 7 -0.06 9.25 -23.76
CA ILE A 7 -0.43 9.71 -22.41
C ILE A 7 -1.40 10.89 -22.49
N LYS A 8 -1.05 11.92 -23.27
CA LYS A 8 -1.89 13.11 -23.40
C LYS A 8 -3.28 12.78 -23.94
N SER A 9 -3.40 11.94 -24.99
CA SER A 9 -4.71 11.55 -25.55
C SER A 9 -5.56 10.77 -24.55
N GLU A 10 -4.98 9.82 -23.80
CA GLU A 10 -5.71 9.04 -22.81
C GLU A 10 -6.22 9.90 -21.64
N TRP A 11 -5.39 10.84 -21.16
CA TRP A 11 -5.81 11.76 -20.10
C TRP A 11 -6.83 12.79 -20.57
N LEU A 12 -6.76 13.26 -21.82
CA LEU A 12 -7.78 14.15 -22.39
C LEU A 12 -9.11 13.41 -22.51
N ALA A 13 -9.12 12.20 -23.10
CA ALA A 13 -10.34 11.40 -23.21
C ALA A 13 -10.94 11.07 -21.82
N PHE A 14 -10.10 10.77 -20.83
CA PHE A 14 -10.53 10.58 -19.46
C PHE A 14 -11.14 11.86 -18.86
N ALA A 15 -10.52 13.01 -19.09
CA ALA A 15 -10.97 14.31 -18.59
C ALA A 15 -12.22 14.85 -19.29
N GLU A 16 -12.50 14.47 -20.52
CA GLU A 16 -13.73 14.82 -21.24
C GLU A 16 -14.97 14.13 -20.67
N SER A 17 -14.78 12.94 -20.06
CA SER A 17 -15.85 12.19 -19.43
C SER A 17 -16.19 12.74 -18.05
N THR A 18 -17.30 13.45 -17.93
CA THR A 18 -17.79 13.99 -16.66
C THR A 18 -17.93 12.93 -15.55
N PRO A 19 -18.49 11.74 -15.80
CA PRO A 19 -18.55 10.69 -14.77
C PRO A 19 -17.17 10.26 -14.26
N GLN A 20 -16.19 10.12 -15.16
CA GLN A 20 -14.83 9.69 -14.79
C GLN A 20 -14.09 10.76 -13.96
N ARG A 21 -14.31 12.06 -14.30
CA ARG A 21 -13.75 13.16 -13.48
C ARG A 21 -14.32 13.17 -12.08
N ILE A 22 -15.63 13.05 -11.95
CA ILE A 22 -16.31 13.02 -10.64
C ILE A 22 -15.80 11.82 -9.85
N GLU A 23 -15.76 10.64 -10.46
CA GLU A 23 -15.27 9.42 -9.82
C GLU A 23 -13.81 9.57 -9.33
N PHE A 24 -12.94 10.17 -10.16
CA PHE A 24 -11.57 10.43 -9.79
C PHE A 24 -11.45 11.41 -8.61
N LEU A 25 -12.18 12.52 -8.65
CA LEU A 25 -12.16 13.52 -7.58
C LEU A 25 -12.69 12.94 -6.27
N VAL A 26 -13.78 12.19 -6.31
CA VAL A 26 -14.32 11.50 -5.15
C VAL A 26 -13.32 10.50 -4.60
N SER A 27 -12.71 9.67 -5.46
CA SER A 27 -11.71 8.68 -5.06
C SER A 27 -10.48 9.33 -4.41
N ALA A 28 -9.98 10.41 -5.00
CA ALA A 28 -8.85 11.17 -4.47
C ALA A 28 -9.20 11.80 -3.11
N THR A 29 -10.39 12.40 -2.98
CA THR A 29 -10.86 12.99 -1.72
C THR A 29 -10.99 11.93 -0.63
N VAL A 30 -11.63 10.79 -0.93
CA VAL A 30 -11.78 9.68 0.02
C VAL A 30 -10.41 9.16 0.46
N LEU A 31 -9.52 8.91 -0.50
CA LEU A 31 -8.17 8.45 -0.17
C LEU A 31 -7.43 9.44 0.73
N THR A 32 -7.46 10.72 0.37
CA THR A 32 -6.81 11.78 1.18
C THR A 32 -7.37 11.80 2.59
N THR A 33 -8.69 11.76 2.73
CA THR A 33 -9.36 11.73 4.04
C THR A 33 -8.94 10.51 4.87
N VAL A 34 -8.96 9.31 4.26
CA VAL A 34 -8.56 8.08 4.94
C VAL A 34 -7.08 8.13 5.35
N MET A 35 -6.20 8.67 4.49
CA MET A 35 -4.78 8.83 4.83
C MET A 35 -4.56 9.79 5.99
N PHE A 36 -5.30 10.90 6.05
CA PHE A 36 -5.27 11.80 7.21
C PHE A 36 -5.75 11.09 8.49
N CYS A 37 -6.88 10.39 8.41
CA CYS A 37 -7.37 9.58 9.54
C CYS A 37 -6.33 8.56 10.00
N LEU A 38 -5.68 7.88 9.06
CA LEU A 38 -4.64 6.90 9.35
C LEU A 38 -3.43 7.55 10.06
N LEU A 39 -2.96 8.71 9.59
CA LEU A 39 -1.84 9.43 10.21
C LEU A 39 -2.15 9.84 11.65
N PHE A 40 -3.35 10.36 11.92
CA PHE A 40 -3.77 10.69 13.28
C PHE A 40 -3.91 9.44 14.15
N TYR A 41 -4.48 8.38 13.57
CA TYR A 41 -4.64 7.13 14.28
C TYR A 41 -3.31 6.49 14.64
N LEU A 42 -2.32 6.49 13.76
CA LEU A 42 -1.00 5.94 14.02
C LEU A 42 -0.34 6.61 15.23
N ARG A 43 -0.43 7.95 15.33
CA ARG A 43 0.08 8.69 16.51
C ARG A 43 -0.66 8.29 17.79
N TYR A 44 -1.97 8.15 17.73
CA TYR A 44 -2.77 7.66 18.86
C TYR A 44 -2.41 6.22 19.23
N ASN A 45 -2.21 5.35 18.24
CA ASN A 45 -1.90 3.95 18.44
C ASN A 45 -0.57 3.72 19.16
N GLU A 46 0.42 4.63 18.98
CA GLU A 46 1.68 4.57 19.76
C GLU A 46 1.45 4.68 21.27
N THR A 47 0.40 5.37 21.70
CA THR A 47 0.08 5.55 23.13
C THR A 47 -0.81 4.43 23.69
N ARG A 48 -1.41 3.59 22.84
CA ARG A 48 -2.28 2.50 23.26
C ARG A 48 -1.45 1.32 23.78
N PRO A 49 -1.86 0.70 24.90
CA PRO A 49 -1.33 -0.60 25.27
C PRO A 49 -1.79 -1.65 24.25
N GLY A 50 -0.88 -2.50 23.84
CA GLY A 50 -1.12 -3.58 22.89
C GLY A 50 -0.69 -4.93 23.45
N VAL A 51 -0.82 -5.97 22.63
CA VAL A 51 -0.42 -7.34 22.96
C VAL A 51 0.86 -7.68 22.20
N VAL A 52 1.84 -8.23 22.88
CA VAL A 52 3.03 -8.83 22.27
C VAL A 52 2.67 -10.22 21.78
N LEU A 53 2.81 -10.46 20.47
CA LEU A 53 2.60 -11.79 19.92
C LEU A 53 3.88 -12.63 20.06
N GLN A 54 3.69 -13.91 20.37
CA GLN A 54 4.77 -14.89 20.25
C GLN A 54 4.87 -15.32 18.79
N ASP A 55 5.97 -14.96 18.14
CA ASP A 55 6.23 -15.29 16.73
C ASP A 55 7.42 -16.25 16.62
N PRO A 56 7.15 -17.54 16.33
CA PRO A 56 8.20 -18.55 16.26
C PRO A 56 9.25 -18.28 15.18
N LEU A 57 8.84 -17.65 14.07
CA LEU A 57 9.77 -17.33 12.98
C LEU A 57 10.72 -16.20 13.38
N LEU A 58 10.20 -15.13 13.98
CA LEU A 58 11.03 -14.04 14.47
C LEU A 58 12.01 -14.52 15.56
N ALA A 59 11.58 -15.44 16.43
CA ALA A 59 12.44 -16.01 17.47
C ALA A 59 13.66 -16.78 16.93
N MET A 60 13.62 -17.19 15.66
CA MET A 60 14.72 -17.93 14.99
C MET A 60 15.67 -17.00 14.21
N ILE A 61 15.34 -15.73 14.07
CA ILE A 61 16.07 -14.78 13.22
C ILE A 61 16.71 -13.72 14.12
N THR A 62 17.99 -13.47 13.93
CA THR A 62 18.65 -12.30 14.52
C THR A 62 18.31 -11.07 13.66
N PRO A 63 17.77 -9.99 14.25
CA PRO A 63 17.35 -8.83 13.46
C PRO A 63 18.55 -8.12 12.82
N VAL A 64 18.36 -7.70 11.56
CA VAL A 64 19.34 -6.96 10.76
C VAL A 64 18.69 -5.73 10.18
N ASP A 65 19.35 -4.58 10.20
CA ASP A 65 18.87 -3.35 9.60
C ASP A 65 18.88 -3.44 8.05
N LEU A 66 17.70 -3.43 7.47
CA LEU A 66 17.45 -3.45 6.03
C LEU A 66 16.63 -2.23 5.57
N SER A 67 16.62 -1.15 6.39
CA SER A 67 15.82 0.06 6.12
C SER A 67 16.08 0.63 4.74
N LEU A 68 17.34 0.76 4.33
CA LEU A 68 17.69 1.29 3.02
C LEU A 68 17.09 0.45 1.88
N LEU A 69 17.19 -0.89 1.96
CA LEU A 69 16.62 -1.78 0.96
C LEU A 69 15.09 -1.67 0.92
N THR A 70 14.45 -1.64 2.09
CA THR A 70 13.00 -1.46 2.23
C THR A 70 12.53 -0.18 1.55
N PHE A 71 13.20 0.96 1.80
CA PHE A 71 12.80 2.24 1.19
C PHE A 71 13.14 2.33 -0.29
N ILE A 72 14.24 1.75 -0.76
CA ILE A 72 14.53 1.65 -2.20
C ILE A 72 13.41 0.87 -2.89
N LEU A 73 13.01 -0.27 -2.36
CA LEU A 73 11.96 -1.11 -2.94
C LEU A 73 10.60 -0.38 -2.99
N ILE A 74 10.19 0.26 -1.89
CA ILE A 74 8.87 0.91 -1.85
C ILE A 74 8.80 2.10 -2.80
N TYR A 75 9.81 2.98 -2.79
CA TYR A 75 9.83 4.15 -3.66
C TYR A 75 9.99 3.78 -5.13
N ALA A 76 10.92 2.87 -5.46
CA ALA A 76 11.08 2.36 -6.82
C ALA A 76 9.80 1.67 -7.31
N GLY A 77 9.14 0.89 -6.44
CA GLY A 77 7.87 0.25 -6.74
C GLY A 77 6.76 1.24 -7.07
N ILE A 78 6.54 2.24 -6.23
CA ILE A 78 5.52 3.27 -6.45
C ILE A 78 5.83 4.08 -7.73
N ILE A 79 7.05 4.60 -7.87
CA ILE A 79 7.45 5.42 -9.02
C ILE A 79 7.32 4.63 -10.32
N SER A 80 7.79 3.38 -10.34
CA SER A 80 7.69 2.51 -11.51
C SER A 80 6.23 2.19 -11.85
N THR A 81 5.39 1.90 -10.85
CA THR A 81 3.96 1.65 -11.05
C THR A 81 3.27 2.87 -11.67
N VAL A 82 3.47 4.04 -11.09
CA VAL A 82 2.90 5.28 -11.63
C VAL A 82 3.41 5.51 -13.06
N GLY A 83 4.73 5.36 -13.30
CA GLY A 83 5.31 5.52 -14.62
C GLY A 83 4.74 4.55 -15.67
N MET A 84 4.55 3.28 -15.31
CA MET A 84 3.95 2.27 -16.21
C MET A 84 2.46 2.52 -16.45
N LEU A 85 1.75 3.12 -15.51
CA LEU A 85 0.32 3.38 -15.58
C LEU A 85 -0.02 4.80 -16.06
N LEU A 86 0.95 5.65 -16.37
CA LEU A 86 0.69 7.00 -16.87
C LEU A 86 -0.20 7.03 -18.13
N SER A 87 -0.11 6.00 -18.98
CA SER A 87 -0.99 5.85 -20.16
C SER A 87 -2.31 5.10 -19.86
N HIS A 88 -2.61 4.83 -18.58
CA HIS A 88 -3.79 4.06 -18.18
C HIS A 88 -4.52 4.76 -17.00
N PRO A 89 -5.10 5.96 -17.20
CA PRO A 89 -5.68 6.76 -16.11
C PRO A 89 -6.79 6.03 -15.33
N ARG A 90 -7.54 5.16 -15.99
CA ARG A 90 -8.56 4.32 -15.33
C ARG A 90 -7.95 3.34 -14.33
N ARG A 91 -6.83 2.70 -14.68
CA ARG A 91 -6.13 1.78 -13.76
C ARG A 91 -5.56 2.52 -12.55
N LEU A 92 -4.99 3.72 -12.77
CA LEU A 92 -4.55 4.58 -11.66
C LEU A 92 -5.72 4.94 -10.75
N MET A 93 -6.86 5.35 -11.31
CA MET A 93 -8.06 5.64 -10.52
C MET A 93 -8.53 4.43 -9.71
N ILE A 94 -8.60 3.25 -10.32
CA ILE A 94 -8.94 1.99 -9.61
C ILE A 94 -7.91 1.70 -8.52
N GLY A 95 -6.63 1.94 -8.79
CA GLY A 95 -5.56 1.82 -7.79
C GLY A 95 -5.78 2.72 -6.57
N LEU A 96 -6.17 3.99 -6.77
CA LEU A 96 -6.53 4.90 -5.68
C LEU A 96 -7.71 4.38 -4.85
N GLN A 97 -8.74 3.83 -5.52
CA GLN A 97 -9.91 3.24 -4.84
C GLN A 97 -9.52 2.00 -4.02
N ILE A 98 -8.73 1.10 -4.60
CA ILE A 98 -8.21 -0.08 -3.88
C ILE A 98 -7.41 0.37 -2.66
N TYR A 99 -6.55 1.37 -2.82
CA TYR A 99 -5.72 1.87 -1.74
C TYR A 99 -6.55 2.52 -0.63
N ALA A 100 -7.62 3.26 -0.98
CA ALA A 100 -8.54 3.86 -0.01
C ALA A 100 -9.28 2.80 0.82
N VAL A 101 -9.80 1.76 0.17
CA VAL A 101 -10.47 0.65 0.85
C VAL A 101 -9.46 -0.12 1.73
N TYR A 102 -8.30 -0.44 1.19
CA TYR A 102 -7.21 -1.09 1.92
C TYR A 102 -6.81 -0.29 3.17
N ALA A 103 -6.58 1.01 3.05
CA ALA A 103 -6.18 1.86 4.17
C ALA A 103 -7.29 1.95 5.24
N SER A 104 -8.56 1.94 4.84
CA SER A 104 -9.71 1.86 5.74
C SER A 104 -9.76 0.54 6.51
N LEU A 105 -9.53 -0.58 5.81
CA LEU A 105 -9.44 -1.91 6.44
C LEU A 105 -8.26 -1.99 7.40
N ARG A 106 -7.12 -1.38 7.05
CA ARG A 106 -5.93 -1.33 7.89
C ARG A 106 -6.17 -0.54 9.17
N LEU A 107 -6.76 0.64 9.06
CA LEU A 107 -7.15 1.45 10.22
C LEU A 107 -8.07 0.67 11.14
N THR A 108 -9.10 0.01 10.60
CA THR A 108 -10.03 -0.82 11.34
C THR A 108 -9.32 -2.02 11.98
N GLY A 109 -8.44 -2.68 11.25
CA GLY A 109 -7.66 -3.83 11.74
C GLY A 109 -6.78 -3.47 12.94
N MET A 110 -6.01 -2.39 12.84
CA MET A 110 -5.17 -1.90 13.95
C MET A 110 -6.01 -1.44 15.16
N TRP A 111 -7.22 -0.91 14.90
CA TRP A 111 -8.13 -0.54 16.00
C TRP A 111 -8.66 -1.76 16.75
N LEU A 112 -8.99 -2.83 16.03
CA LEU A 112 -9.51 -4.09 16.60
C LEU A 112 -8.42 -4.94 17.25
N VAL A 113 -7.20 -4.90 16.73
CA VAL A 113 -6.07 -5.75 17.15
C VAL A 113 -4.88 -4.87 17.52
N PRO A 114 -4.88 -4.25 18.72
CA PRO A 114 -3.76 -3.44 19.17
C PRO A 114 -2.55 -4.34 19.49
N LEU A 115 -1.48 -4.17 18.76
CA LEU A 115 -0.24 -4.93 18.95
C LEU A 115 0.87 -4.03 19.48
N GLU A 116 1.74 -4.62 20.32
CA GLU A 116 3.04 -4.06 20.67
C GLU A 116 4.09 -4.45 19.63
N ALA A 117 5.15 -3.65 19.56
CA ALA A 117 6.25 -3.93 18.65
C ALA A 117 6.90 -5.30 18.94
N PRO A 118 7.33 -6.04 17.90
CA PRO A 118 8.04 -7.30 18.09
C PRO A 118 9.33 -7.10 18.90
N ALA A 119 9.70 -8.13 19.65
CA ALA A 119 10.97 -8.14 20.36
C ALA A 119 12.15 -8.02 19.37
N GLY A 120 13.12 -7.17 19.68
CA GLY A 120 14.27 -6.94 18.80
C GLY A 120 13.99 -6.06 17.58
N LEU A 121 12.85 -5.38 17.54
CA LEU A 121 12.52 -4.40 16.48
C LEU A 121 13.72 -3.47 16.22
N ILE A 122 14.16 -3.40 14.96
CA ILE A 122 15.00 -2.31 14.46
C ILE A 122 14.09 -1.33 13.74
N PRO A 123 13.87 -0.09 14.26
CA PRO A 123 12.93 0.84 13.67
C PRO A 123 13.29 1.21 12.24
N LEU A 124 12.26 1.32 11.37
CA LEU A 124 12.45 1.82 10.02
C LEU A 124 12.69 3.33 10.05
N VAL A 125 13.85 3.76 9.59
CA VAL A 125 14.18 5.18 9.41
C VAL A 125 14.04 5.53 7.95
N ASP A 126 12.97 6.25 7.61
CA ASP A 126 12.73 6.71 6.24
C ASP A 126 13.72 7.82 5.87
N PRO A 127 14.63 7.59 4.90
CA PRO A 127 15.65 8.57 4.54
C PRO A 127 15.08 9.84 3.90
N LEU A 128 13.88 9.77 3.29
CA LEU A 128 13.24 10.94 2.67
C LEU A 128 12.33 11.70 3.63
N MET A 129 11.75 11.00 4.61
CA MET A 129 10.82 11.59 5.58
C MET A 129 11.44 11.86 6.93
N SER A 130 12.69 11.48 7.16
CA SER A 130 13.38 11.68 8.43
C SER A 130 13.44 13.15 8.87
N TRP A 131 13.54 14.09 7.93
CA TRP A 131 13.49 15.51 8.19
C TRP A 131 12.08 16.05 8.54
N ALA A 132 11.02 15.37 8.07
CA ALA A 132 9.62 15.73 8.34
C ALA A 132 9.07 15.00 9.59
N GLN A 133 9.71 13.94 10.01
CA GLN A 133 9.37 13.22 11.24
C GLN A 133 9.88 14.04 12.43
N THR A 134 8.98 14.78 13.04
CA THR A 134 9.23 15.55 14.27
C THR A 134 9.42 14.60 15.47
N GLY A 135 10.45 13.75 15.43
CA GLY A 135 10.94 12.96 16.58
C GLY A 135 10.09 11.77 17.05
N HIS A 136 8.96 11.46 16.43
CA HIS A 136 8.15 10.31 16.82
C HIS A 136 8.37 9.12 15.86
N GLN A 137 9.07 8.09 16.34
CA GLN A 137 9.14 6.81 15.64
C GLN A 137 7.79 6.08 15.79
N LEU A 138 7.26 5.58 14.68
CA LEU A 138 6.03 4.79 14.65
C LEU A 138 6.42 3.31 14.69
N ASN A 139 6.38 2.71 15.88
CA ASN A 139 6.77 1.32 16.12
C ASN A 139 5.57 0.37 16.20
N LYS A 140 4.36 0.92 16.40
CA LYS A 140 3.11 0.17 16.51
C LYS A 140 2.24 0.28 15.24
N ASP A 141 2.86 0.58 14.12
CA ASP A 141 2.22 0.54 12.80
C ASP A 141 2.13 -0.91 12.30
N LEU A 142 1.42 -1.73 13.05
CA LEU A 142 1.30 -3.18 12.90
C LEU A 142 -0.09 -3.54 12.33
N PHE A 143 -0.35 -4.81 12.12
CA PHE A 143 -1.55 -5.46 11.63
C PHE A 143 -2.35 -4.62 10.61
N PHE A 144 -2.23 -4.91 9.37
CA PHE A 144 -1.32 -5.75 8.60
C PHE A 144 -0.28 -4.87 7.90
N SER A 145 0.83 -5.47 7.40
CA SER A 145 1.97 -4.71 6.87
C SER A 145 1.61 -3.71 5.77
N GLY A 146 1.89 -2.41 6.02
CA GLY A 146 1.67 -1.32 5.06
C GLY A 146 2.60 -1.39 3.85
N HIS A 147 3.86 -1.66 4.06
CA HIS A 147 4.87 -1.76 3.01
C HIS A 147 4.62 -2.94 2.07
N THR A 148 4.38 -4.14 2.63
CA THR A 148 4.03 -5.33 1.84
C THR A 148 2.75 -5.09 1.03
N SER A 149 1.72 -4.52 1.66
CA SER A 149 0.45 -4.22 1.00
C SER A 149 0.60 -3.22 -0.14
N THR A 150 1.36 -2.14 0.06
CA THR A 150 1.59 -1.14 -0.99
C THR A 150 2.26 -1.78 -2.20
N MET A 151 3.32 -2.56 -1.99
CA MET A 151 3.99 -3.29 -3.06
C MET A 151 3.06 -4.29 -3.74
N PHE A 152 2.20 -4.96 -2.97
CA PHE A 152 1.26 -5.92 -3.52
C PHE A 152 0.12 -5.25 -4.30
N ILE A 153 -0.37 -4.08 -3.87
CA ILE A 153 -1.33 -3.28 -4.65
C ILE A 153 -0.68 -2.82 -5.97
N CYS A 154 0.57 -2.37 -5.94
CA CYS A 154 1.32 -2.05 -7.16
C CYS A 154 1.34 -3.24 -8.13
N TYR A 155 1.63 -4.45 -7.64
CA TYR A 155 1.56 -5.68 -8.43
C TYR A 155 0.16 -5.94 -9.00
N LEU A 156 -0.90 -5.77 -8.20
CA LEU A 156 -2.28 -6.06 -8.61
C LEU A 156 -2.79 -5.15 -9.72
N ILE A 157 -2.46 -3.87 -9.67
CA ILE A 157 -2.97 -2.88 -10.64
C ILE A 157 -2.19 -2.84 -11.96
N LEU A 158 -1.01 -3.47 -12.02
CA LEU A 158 -0.24 -3.56 -13.26
C LEU A 158 -0.96 -4.40 -14.32
N PRO A 159 -0.88 -4.02 -15.61
CA PRO A 159 -1.36 -4.86 -16.70
C PRO A 159 -0.60 -6.19 -16.75
N PRO A 160 -1.21 -7.27 -17.28
CA PRO A 160 -0.49 -8.50 -17.57
C PRO A 160 0.75 -8.23 -18.42
N GLY A 161 1.87 -8.86 -18.07
CA GLY A 161 3.13 -8.70 -18.79
C GLY A 161 4.35 -8.93 -17.91
N TRP A 162 5.52 -8.63 -18.46
CA TRP A 162 6.82 -8.86 -17.83
C TRP A 162 7.03 -8.10 -16.50
N GLY A 163 6.32 -6.99 -16.30
CA GLY A 163 6.40 -6.23 -15.05
C GLY A 163 5.84 -6.96 -13.84
N ARG A 164 4.78 -7.75 -14.01
CA ARG A 164 4.13 -8.47 -12.90
C ARG A 164 5.06 -9.40 -12.12
N PRO A 165 5.81 -10.33 -12.73
CA PRO A 165 6.72 -11.19 -11.98
C PRO A 165 7.81 -10.40 -11.23
N ILE A 166 8.31 -9.29 -11.80
CA ILE A 166 9.27 -8.43 -11.13
C ILE A 166 8.67 -7.82 -9.86
N PHE A 167 7.45 -7.30 -9.96
CA PHE A 167 6.76 -6.74 -8.79
C PHE A 167 6.43 -7.80 -7.75
N LEU A 168 6.04 -9.01 -8.16
CA LEU A 168 5.81 -10.10 -7.23
C LEU A 168 7.11 -10.49 -6.49
N THR A 169 8.24 -10.53 -7.20
CA THR A 169 9.56 -10.72 -6.56
C THR A 169 9.85 -9.58 -5.58
N GLY A 170 9.56 -8.33 -5.96
CA GLY A 170 9.67 -7.18 -5.07
C GLY A 170 8.82 -7.29 -3.80
N VAL A 171 7.60 -7.82 -3.91
CA VAL A 171 6.73 -8.10 -2.74
C VAL A 171 7.37 -9.14 -1.82
N ILE A 172 7.92 -10.22 -2.38
CA ILE A 172 8.58 -11.27 -1.58
C ILE A 172 9.80 -10.71 -0.85
N ILE A 173 10.64 -9.93 -1.55
CA ILE A 173 11.81 -9.30 -0.94
C ILE A 173 11.37 -8.32 0.15
N MET A 174 10.35 -7.47 -0.11
CA MET A 174 9.78 -6.55 0.88
C MET A 174 9.29 -7.30 2.13
N ALA A 175 8.53 -8.36 1.95
CA ALA A 175 8.04 -9.20 3.04
C ALA A 175 9.19 -9.77 3.88
N THR A 176 10.24 -10.23 3.20
CA THR A 176 11.44 -10.79 3.85
C THR A 176 12.20 -9.70 4.64
N THR A 177 12.40 -8.51 4.08
CA THR A 177 13.13 -7.43 4.78
C THR A 177 12.42 -7.03 6.08
N LEU A 178 11.09 -6.93 6.06
CA LEU A 178 10.30 -6.53 7.23
C LEU A 178 10.31 -7.59 8.34
N ILE A 179 10.32 -8.88 7.97
CA ILE A 179 10.46 -9.99 8.93
C ILE A 179 11.87 -10.01 9.50
N VAL A 180 12.91 -9.93 8.67
CA VAL A 180 14.32 -9.96 9.11
C VAL A 180 14.65 -8.77 10.00
N GLN A 181 14.07 -7.60 9.77
CA GLN A 181 14.28 -6.41 10.59
C GLN A 181 13.39 -6.38 11.84
N HIS A 182 12.49 -7.38 12.01
CA HIS A 182 11.50 -7.46 13.08
C HIS A 182 10.54 -6.25 13.12
N VAL A 183 10.29 -5.61 11.97
CA VAL A 183 9.36 -4.47 11.87
C VAL A 183 7.91 -4.93 11.99
N HIS A 184 7.62 -6.12 11.52
CA HIS A 184 6.30 -6.74 11.53
C HIS A 184 6.35 -8.18 12.03
N TYR A 185 5.26 -8.62 12.64
CA TYR A 185 5.04 -10.05 12.86
C TYR A 185 4.82 -10.79 11.54
N THR A 186 5.14 -12.07 11.52
CA THR A 186 4.93 -12.93 10.35
C THR A 186 3.48 -12.89 9.88
N VAL A 187 2.52 -12.89 10.81
CA VAL A 187 1.09 -12.80 10.51
C VAL A 187 0.70 -11.49 9.81
N ASP A 188 1.32 -10.36 10.16
CA ASP A 188 1.06 -9.07 9.54
C ASP A 188 1.44 -9.07 8.06
N VAL A 189 2.59 -9.65 7.78
CA VAL A 189 3.13 -9.74 6.42
C VAL A 189 2.33 -10.72 5.57
N LEU A 190 2.03 -11.90 6.12
CA LEU A 190 1.29 -12.94 5.40
C LEU A 190 -0.19 -12.57 5.16
N SER A 191 -0.80 -11.80 6.06
CA SER A 191 -2.19 -11.35 5.90
C SER A 191 -2.35 -10.24 4.86
N ALA A 192 -1.32 -9.43 4.62
CA ALA A 192 -1.36 -8.28 3.73
C ALA A 192 -1.92 -8.60 2.31
N PRO A 193 -1.49 -9.65 1.60
CA PRO A 193 -2.05 -10.00 0.30
C PRO A 193 -3.55 -10.31 0.32
N PHE A 194 -4.04 -10.95 1.37
CA PHE A 194 -5.47 -11.31 1.49
C PHE A 194 -6.33 -10.05 1.63
N TYR A 195 -5.91 -9.09 2.46
CA TYR A 195 -6.62 -7.82 2.60
C TYR A 195 -6.57 -6.98 1.31
N CYS A 196 -5.45 -7.01 0.58
CA CYS A 196 -5.36 -6.33 -0.70
C CYS A 196 -6.26 -6.96 -1.77
N TYR A 197 -6.32 -8.28 -1.85
CA TYR A 197 -7.27 -8.98 -2.73
C TYR A 197 -8.72 -8.70 -2.34
N GLY A 198 -9.04 -8.70 -1.05
CA GLY A 198 -10.35 -8.34 -0.54
C GLY A 198 -10.75 -6.91 -0.93
N ALA A 199 -9.85 -5.95 -0.75
CA ALA A 199 -10.05 -4.56 -1.15
C ALA A 199 -10.30 -4.43 -2.66
N MET A 200 -9.47 -5.08 -3.49
CA MET A 200 -9.65 -5.11 -4.94
C MET A 200 -10.99 -5.73 -5.33
N GLY A 201 -11.35 -6.88 -4.76
CA GLY A 201 -12.61 -7.56 -5.03
C GLY A 201 -13.82 -6.69 -4.67
N LEU A 202 -13.77 -5.98 -3.54
CA LEU A 202 -14.83 -5.05 -3.12
C LEU A 202 -14.96 -3.88 -4.11
N VAL A 203 -13.85 -3.23 -4.46
CA VAL A 203 -13.85 -2.12 -5.42
C VAL A 203 -14.45 -2.55 -6.77
N LEU A 204 -13.96 -3.67 -7.33
CA LEU A 204 -14.46 -4.15 -8.62
C LEU A 204 -15.93 -4.53 -8.57
N ARG A 205 -16.40 -5.12 -7.46
CA ARG A 205 -17.82 -5.44 -7.27
C ARG A 205 -18.69 -4.19 -7.19
N VAL A 206 -18.29 -3.19 -6.40
CA VAL A 206 -19.03 -1.91 -6.29
C VAL A 206 -19.07 -1.20 -7.65
N ARG A 207 -17.95 -1.13 -8.36
CA ARG A 207 -17.90 -0.55 -9.71
C ARG A 207 -18.90 -1.21 -10.66
N LYS A 208 -18.92 -2.55 -10.66
CA LYS A 208 -19.87 -3.32 -11.48
C LYS A 208 -21.32 -3.00 -11.11
N LEU A 209 -21.65 -2.89 -9.83
CA LEU A 209 -23.01 -2.54 -9.38
C LEU A 209 -23.42 -1.13 -9.75
N CYS A 210 -22.47 -0.19 -9.78
CA CYS A 210 -22.71 1.20 -10.19
C CYS A 210 -22.70 1.40 -11.71
N GLY A 211 -22.59 0.34 -12.51
CA GLY A 211 -22.55 0.44 -13.98
C GLY A 211 -21.30 1.14 -14.52
N ALA A 212 -20.27 1.34 -13.67
CA ALA A 212 -19.01 1.92 -14.09
C ALA A 212 -18.28 0.90 -15.00
N SER A 213 -18.28 1.18 -16.30
CA SER A 213 -17.59 0.37 -17.30
C SER A 213 -16.08 0.40 -17.05
N GLY A 214 -15.47 -0.77 -16.97
CA GLY A 214 -14.02 -0.87 -16.97
C GLY A 214 -13.51 -1.93 -16.03
N ASP A 215 -13.46 -3.15 -16.52
CA ASP A 215 -12.57 -4.17 -16.01
C ASP A 215 -11.12 -3.69 -16.12
N MET A 216 -10.24 -4.15 -15.22
CA MET A 216 -8.80 -3.93 -15.33
C MET A 216 -8.19 -4.62 -16.57
N ASN A 217 -9.00 -5.17 -17.46
CA ASN A 217 -8.63 -5.91 -18.65
C ASN A 217 -8.82 -5.12 -19.96
N GLY A 218 -9.13 -3.82 -19.88
CA GLY A 218 -9.22 -2.94 -21.03
C GLY A 218 -7.93 -2.20 -21.33
#